data_7298ada32e90a517f3d1222faa4e7f7d
#
_entry.id   7298ada32e90a517f3d1222faa4e7f7d
#
_cell.length_a   1.000
_cell.length_b   1.000
_cell.length_c   1.000
_cell.angle_alpha   90.00
_cell.angle_beta   90.00
_cell.angle_gamma   90.00
#
_symmetry.space_group_name_H-M   'P 1'
#
loop_
_entity.id
_entity.type
_entity.pdbx_description
1 polymer ?
#
loop_
_entity_poly.entity_id
_entity_poly.type
_entity_poly.pdbx_seq_one_letter_code
_entity_poly.pdbx_strand_id
1 'polypeptide(L)'
;MPRRVPRVRRPVALVTLTGTLLALAGCAGVTPIGELLDDPARYDGKTVRVEGEVSQAAGGLGLGAYQVRDDTGTLTVVSERGSPPRTGAKVGVKGRFDALITFGSRSLAVLREESRDTR
;
A
#
# COMPACT_ATOMS: atom_id res chain seq x y z
N MET A 1 18.44 -50.31 -31.92
CA MET A 1 18.37 -49.83 -31.55
C MET A 1 18.03 -48.99 -31.12
N PRO A 2 17.94 -48.79 -30.90
CA PRO A 2 17.59 -48.07 -30.27
C PRO A 2 17.11 -47.19 -29.94
N ARG A 3 16.83 -46.83 -29.58
CA ARG A 3 16.48 -46.12 -29.19
C ARG A 3 16.00 -45.37 -28.66
N ARG A 4 15.84 -44.96 -28.29
CA ARG A 4 15.51 -44.34 -27.69
C ARG A 4 15.23 -43.37 -27.43
N VAL A 5 15.25 -42.95 -27.13
CA VAL A 5 15.03 -42.19 -26.91
C VAL A 5 14.52 -41.42 -26.42
N PRO A 6 14.28 -41.03 -26.13
CA PRO A 6 13.81 -40.22 -25.70
C PRO A 6 13.52 -39.58 -24.98
N ARG A 7 13.35 -39.24 -24.48
CA ARG A 7 13.09 -38.68 -23.77
C ARG A 7 12.74 -37.77 -23.53
N VAL A 8 12.73 -37.35 -23.34
CA VAL A 8 12.38 -36.60 -23.17
C VAL A 8 12.05 -35.85 -22.45
N ARG A 9 11.84 -35.47 -21.98
CA ARG A 9 11.65 -34.80 -21.25
C ARG A 9 11.17 -33.76 -21.12
N ARG A 10 10.91 -33.21 -20.98
CA ARG A 10 10.40 -32.32 -21.03
C ARG A 10 9.61 -31.71 -20.06
N PRO A 11 9.17 -31.93 -19.30
CA PRO A 11 8.34 -31.50 -18.24
C PRO A 11 8.84 -30.36 -17.45
N VAL A 12 9.98 -30.05 -17.65
CA VAL A 12 10.68 -29.03 -16.96
C VAL A 12 10.00 -27.69 -16.94
N ALA A 13 9.38 -27.32 -17.99
CA ALA A 13 8.82 -25.99 -18.14
C ALA A 13 7.77 -25.63 -17.12
N LEU A 14 7.13 -26.59 -16.58
CA LEU A 14 6.02 -26.37 -15.69
C LEU A 14 6.35 -25.66 -14.42
N VAL A 15 7.50 -25.93 -13.94
CA VAL A 15 7.93 -25.40 -12.66
C VAL A 15 7.96 -23.91 -12.62
N THR A 16 8.30 -23.32 -13.71
CA THR A 16 8.49 -21.90 -13.79
C THR A 16 7.26 -21.09 -13.45
N LEU A 17 6.12 -21.57 -13.84
CA LEU A 17 4.89 -20.85 -13.64
C LEU A 17 4.53 -20.65 -12.20
N THR A 18 4.81 -21.63 -11.39
CA THR A 18 4.48 -21.56 -9.99
C THR A 18 5.21 -20.45 -9.28
N GLY A 19 6.45 -20.29 -9.61
CA GLY A 19 7.23 -19.23 -8.98
C GLY A 19 6.71 -17.84 -9.30
N THR A 20 6.22 -17.64 -10.48
CA THR A 20 5.70 -16.35 -10.88
C THR A 20 4.48 -15.97 -10.07
N LEU A 21 3.61 -16.90 -9.82
CA LEU A 21 2.41 -16.63 -9.05
C LEU A 21 2.72 -16.20 -7.63
N LEU A 22 3.68 -16.85 -7.02
CA LEU A 22 4.07 -16.48 -5.67
C LEU A 22 4.61 -15.08 -5.59
N ALA A 23 5.38 -14.68 -6.57
CA ALA A 23 5.93 -13.35 -6.59
C ALA A 23 4.84 -12.29 -6.65
N LEU A 24 3.82 -12.52 -7.44
CA LEU A 24 2.72 -11.59 -7.52
C LEU A 24 1.97 -11.44 -6.21
N ALA A 25 1.73 -12.56 -5.55
CA ALA A 25 1.05 -12.51 -4.27
C ALA A 25 1.84 -11.72 -3.24
N GLY A 26 3.15 -11.88 -3.22
CA GLY A 26 3.99 -11.15 -2.30
C GLY A 26 4.05 -9.66 -2.55
N CYS A 27 3.86 -9.23 -3.78
CA CYS A 27 3.94 -7.83 -4.14
C CYS A 27 2.62 -7.08 -4.02
N ALA A 28 1.52 -7.79 -3.81
CA ALA A 28 0.21 -7.19 -3.84
C ALA A 28 -0.15 -6.41 -2.60
N GLY A 29 0.67 -6.42 -1.57
CA GLY A 29 0.32 -5.84 -0.28
C GLY A 29 0.46 -4.34 -0.18
N VAL A 30 1.33 -3.72 -0.95
CA VAL A 30 1.65 -2.31 -0.80
C VAL A 30 1.35 -1.56 -2.10
N THR A 31 0.62 -0.46 -1.96
CA THR A 31 0.28 0.39 -3.10
C THR A 31 1.11 1.66 -3.04
N PRO A 32 1.78 2.04 -4.13
CA PRO A 32 2.48 3.32 -4.17
C PRO A 32 1.52 4.48 -3.98
N ILE A 33 1.92 5.46 -3.21
CA ILE A 33 1.08 6.61 -2.92
C ILE A 33 0.72 7.38 -4.20
N GLY A 34 1.66 7.53 -5.10
CA GLY A 34 1.40 8.20 -6.38
C GLY A 34 0.30 7.56 -7.20
N GLU A 35 0.18 6.24 -7.12
CA GLU A 35 -0.88 5.52 -7.79
C GLU A 35 -2.26 5.88 -7.25
N LEU A 36 -2.37 6.01 -5.94
CA LEU A 36 -3.62 6.43 -5.30
C LEU A 36 -3.99 7.85 -5.70
N LEU A 37 -3.01 8.72 -5.80
CA LEU A 37 -3.24 10.12 -6.12
C LEU A 37 -3.52 10.35 -7.60
N ASP A 38 -2.98 9.51 -8.47
CA ASP A 38 -3.19 9.63 -9.91
C ASP A 38 -4.58 9.19 -10.34
N ASP A 39 -5.14 8.21 -9.63
CA ASP A 39 -6.46 7.69 -9.97
C ASP A 39 -7.25 7.39 -8.71
N PRO A 40 -7.60 8.43 -7.97
CA PRO A 40 -8.26 8.24 -6.65
C PRO A 40 -9.60 7.52 -6.75
N ALA A 41 -10.35 7.74 -7.80
CA ALA A 41 -11.67 7.12 -7.94
C ALA A 41 -11.57 5.59 -8.00
N ARG A 42 -10.49 5.09 -8.55
CA ARG A 42 -10.28 3.64 -8.66
C ARG A 42 -10.14 2.97 -7.30
N TYR A 43 -9.58 3.69 -6.35
CA TYR A 43 -9.30 3.15 -5.02
C TYR A 43 -10.29 3.58 -3.95
N ASP A 44 -11.21 4.45 -4.29
CA ASP A 44 -12.18 4.98 -3.34
C ASP A 44 -12.97 3.87 -2.64
N GLY A 45 -12.98 3.90 -1.34
CA GLY A 45 -13.65 2.89 -0.52
C GLY A 45 -12.91 1.58 -0.37
N LYS A 46 -11.74 1.45 -0.97
CA LYS A 46 -10.97 0.21 -0.88
C LYS A 46 -9.95 0.26 0.26
N THR A 47 -9.68 -0.89 0.81
CA THR A 47 -8.62 -1.03 1.80
C THR A 47 -7.30 -1.18 1.08
N VAL A 48 -6.34 -0.34 1.41
CA VAL A 48 -5.01 -0.37 0.81
C VAL A 48 -3.95 -0.30 1.91
N ARG A 49 -2.74 -0.64 1.54
CA ARG A 49 -1.59 -0.52 2.42
C ARG A 49 -0.54 0.35 1.75
N VAL A 50 -0.04 1.34 2.49
CA VAL A 50 1.04 2.20 2.02
C VAL A 50 2.21 2.12 3.00
N GLU A 51 3.40 2.40 2.52
CA GLU A 51 4.59 2.44 3.35
C GLU A 51 5.37 3.70 3.00
N GLY A 52 5.96 4.30 4.02
CA GLY A 52 6.76 5.49 3.81
C GLY A 52 7.22 6.11 5.10
N GLU A 53 7.64 7.34 5.00
CA GLU A 53 8.15 8.11 6.13
C GLU A 53 7.15 9.20 6.52
N VAL A 54 6.95 9.38 7.82
CA VAL A 54 6.08 10.44 8.32
C VAL A 54 6.77 11.78 8.13
N SER A 55 6.18 12.65 7.33
CA SER A 55 6.74 13.97 7.06
C SER A 55 6.17 15.06 7.95
N GLN A 56 4.93 14.90 8.39
CA GLN A 56 4.28 15.83 9.33
C GLN A 56 3.28 15.07 10.16
N ALA A 57 3.05 15.53 11.37
CA ALA A 57 2.08 14.91 12.26
C ALA A 57 1.43 15.96 13.15
N ALA A 58 0.13 15.80 13.41
CA ALA A 58 -0.63 16.63 14.30
C ALA A 58 -1.70 15.78 14.98
N GLY A 59 -1.93 16.02 16.26
CA GLY A 59 -2.91 15.24 16.98
C GLY A 59 -3.51 16.02 18.12
N GLY A 60 -4.62 15.54 18.63
CA GLY A 60 -5.33 16.09 19.77
C GLY A 60 -6.72 15.51 19.87
N LEU A 61 -7.25 15.47 21.08
CA LEU A 61 -8.62 15.02 21.37
C LEU A 61 -8.90 13.60 20.88
N GLY A 62 -7.88 12.74 20.91
CA GLY A 62 -8.04 11.35 20.48
C GLY A 62 -7.97 11.14 18.98
N LEU A 63 -7.78 12.20 18.21
CA LEU A 63 -7.63 12.13 16.77
C LEU A 63 -6.21 12.48 16.38
N GLY A 64 -5.71 11.86 15.36
CA GLY A 64 -4.42 12.18 14.82
C GLY A 64 -4.46 12.25 13.32
N ALA A 65 -3.66 13.11 12.75
CA ALA A 65 -3.47 13.17 11.32
C ALA A 65 -1.98 13.27 11.06
N TYR A 66 -1.51 12.57 10.05
CA TYR A 66 -0.12 12.63 9.68
C TYR A 66 0.04 12.38 8.19
N GLN A 67 1.13 12.85 7.66
CA GLN A 67 1.43 12.65 6.25
C GLN A 67 2.50 11.59 6.10
N VAL A 68 2.26 10.66 5.21
CA VAL A 68 3.21 9.61 4.85
C VAL A 68 3.70 9.90 3.45
N ARG A 69 5.00 9.87 3.28
CA ARG A 69 5.65 10.14 2.01
C ARG A 69 6.45 8.93 1.57
N ASP A 70 6.25 8.52 0.33
CA ASP A 70 7.14 7.55 -0.32
C ASP A 70 7.80 8.24 -1.52
N ASP A 71 8.46 7.46 -2.37
CA ASP A 71 9.14 8.02 -3.55
C ASP A 71 8.16 8.57 -4.59
N THR A 72 6.89 8.27 -4.47
CA THR A 72 5.90 8.60 -5.50
C THR A 72 4.94 9.71 -5.09
N GLY A 73 4.85 10.03 -3.82
CA GLY A 73 3.95 11.10 -3.39
C GLY A 73 3.78 11.15 -1.88
N THR A 74 2.88 12.01 -1.44
CA THR A 74 2.55 12.21 -0.03
C THR A 74 1.05 12.05 0.17
N LEU A 75 0.67 11.31 1.19
CA LEU A 75 -0.73 11.01 1.50
C LEU A 75 -1.04 11.37 2.93
N THR A 76 -2.19 12.00 3.15
CA THR A 76 -2.67 12.29 4.49
C THR A 76 -3.36 11.06 5.06
N VAL A 77 -2.99 10.68 6.27
CA VAL A 77 -3.59 9.57 7.00
C VAL A 77 -4.29 10.12 8.23
N VAL A 78 -5.51 9.68 8.45
CA VAL A 78 -6.29 10.07 9.62
C VAL A 78 -6.44 8.86 10.54
N SER A 79 -6.14 9.05 11.82
CA SER A 79 -6.24 7.98 12.79
C SER A 79 -7.15 8.41 13.93
N GLU A 80 -8.04 7.51 14.33
CA GLU A 80 -8.90 7.72 15.48
C GLU A 80 -8.36 6.99 16.70
N ARG A 81 -7.12 6.54 16.63
CA ARG A 81 -6.50 5.74 17.68
C ARG A 81 -5.25 6.40 18.23
N GLY A 82 -5.43 7.18 19.27
CA GLY A 82 -4.29 7.71 20.00
C GLY A 82 -3.44 8.68 19.21
N SER A 83 -2.19 8.70 19.53
CA SER A 83 -1.25 9.68 18.98
C SER A 83 -0.72 9.24 17.61
N PRO A 84 -0.49 10.21 16.74
CA PRO A 84 0.16 9.88 15.46
C PRO A 84 1.62 9.46 15.68
N PRO A 85 2.24 8.81 14.72
CA PRO A 85 3.66 8.48 14.82
C PRO A 85 4.49 9.75 14.73
N ARG A 86 5.73 9.65 15.16
CA ARG A 86 6.64 10.79 15.11
C ARG A 86 7.04 11.11 13.68
N THR A 87 7.24 12.40 13.43
CA THR A 87 7.87 12.83 12.18
C THR A 87 9.23 12.16 12.02
N GLY A 88 9.48 11.65 10.85
CA GLY A 88 10.69 10.89 10.54
C GLY A 88 10.56 9.40 10.71
N ALA A 89 9.52 8.91 11.36
CA ALA A 89 9.33 7.49 11.55
C ALA A 89 8.96 6.80 10.22
N LYS A 90 9.42 5.58 10.05
CA LYS A 90 9.01 4.76 8.92
C LYS A 90 7.85 3.90 9.33
N VAL A 91 6.78 3.95 8.54
CA VAL A 91 5.54 3.28 8.89
C VAL A 91 4.97 2.51 7.72
N GLY A 92 4.24 1.46 8.05
CA GLY A 92 3.34 0.80 7.12
C GLY A 92 1.94 1.01 7.64
N VAL A 93 1.04 1.51 6.81
CA VAL A 93 -0.32 1.85 7.22
C VAL A 93 -1.31 1.11 6.33
N LYS A 94 -2.22 0.40 6.97
CA LYS A 94 -3.34 -0.23 6.29
C LYS A 94 -4.59 0.53 6.65
N GLY A 95 -5.38 0.88 5.66
CA GLY A 95 -6.59 1.62 5.92
C GLY A 95 -7.48 1.71 4.71
N ARG A 96 -8.58 2.41 4.90
CA ARG A 96 -9.54 2.63 3.84
C ARG A 96 -9.26 3.95 3.15
N PHE A 97 -9.13 3.89 1.84
CA PHE A 97 -8.87 5.07 1.04
C PHE A 97 -10.18 5.81 0.76
N ASP A 98 -10.18 7.10 1.01
CA ASP A 98 -11.35 7.95 0.82
C ASP A 98 -10.93 9.07 -0.12
N ALA A 99 -11.44 9.02 -1.33
CA ALA A 99 -11.00 9.92 -2.39
C ALA A 99 -11.66 11.30 -2.32
N LEU A 100 -12.75 11.41 -1.59
CA LEU A 100 -13.56 12.62 -1.65
C LEU A 100 -13.94 13.13 -0.26
N ILE A 101 -12.98 13.67 0.43
CA ILE A 101 -13.29 14.47 1.60
C ILE A 101 -13.21 15.92 1.19
N THR A 102 -14.28 16.65 1.43
CA THR A 102 -14.35 18.04 1.07
C THR A 102 -14.22 18.91 2.32
N PHE A 103 -13.26 19.80 2.30
CA PHE A 103 -13.10 20.82 3.34
C PHE A 103 -13.29 22.18 2.67
N GLY A 104 -14.45 22.77 2.87
CA GLY A 104 -14.78 24.01 2.20
C GLY A 104 -14.81 23.82 0.68
N SER A 105 -13.96 24.51 -0.04
CA SER A 105 -13.90 24.40 -1.49
C SER A 105 -12.82 23.43 -1.97
N ARG A 106 -12.17 22.71 -1.06
CA ARG A 106 -11.09 21.78 -1.41
C ARG A 106 -11.50 20.35 -1.20
N SER A 107 -11.15 19.52 -2.17
CA SER A 107 -11.29 18.07 -2.04
C SER A 107 -9.93 17.46 -1.73
N LEU A 108 -9.91 16.53 -0.82
CA LEU A 108 -8.69 15.90 -0.37
C LEU A 108 -8.89 14.39 -0.29
N ALA A 109 -7.90 13.67 -0.75
CA ALA A 109 -7.88 12.22 -0.58
C ALA A 109 -7.16 11.89 0.73
N VAL A 110 -7.74 11.01 1.53
CA VAL A 110 -7.14 10.59 2.79
C VAL A 110 -7.21 9.09 2.94
N LEU A 111 -6.35 8.56 3.79
CA LEU A 111 -6.40 7.17 4.21
C LEU A 111 -6.87 7.13 5.66
N ARG A 112 -7.95 6.40 5.92
CA ARG A 112 -8.44 6.21 7.28
C ARG A 112 -7.75 4.99 7.86
N GLU A 113 -6.88 5.21 8.80
CA GLU A 113 -6.04 4.17 9.37
C GLU A 113 -6.88 3.09 10.07
N GLU A 114 -6.65 1.84 9.71
CA GLU A 114 -7.20 0.68 10.42
C GLU A 114 -6.12 0.04 11.28
N SER A 115 -4.91 -0.02 10.76
CA SER A 115 -3.77 -0.53 11.52
C SER A 115 -2.48 0.10 11.01
N ARG A 116 -1.48 0.07 11.85
CA ARG A 116 -0.20 0.71 11.56
C ARG A 116 0.92 -0.06 12.23
N ASP A 117 2.02 -0.24 11.54
CA ASP A 117 3.25 -0.70 12.14
C ASP A 117 4.35 0.33 11.91
N THR A 118 5.17 0.52 12.92
CA THR A 118 6.28 1.47 12.88
C THR A 118 7.58 0.68 12.84
N ARG A 119 8.49 1.10 12.01
CA ARG A 119 9.74 0.40 11.81
C ARG A 119 10.94 1.20 12.32
#